data_50f610b85759d5389d416843eaf7a95a
#
_entry.id   50f610b85759d5389d416843eaf7a95a
#
_cell.length_a   1.000
_cell.length_b   1.000
_cell.length_c   1.000
_cell.angle_alpha   90.00
_cell.angle_beta   90.00
_cell.angle_gamma   90.00
#
_symmetry.space_group_name_H-M   'P 1'
#
loop_
_entity.id
_entity.type
_entity.pdbx_description
1 polymer ?
#
loop_
_entity_poly.entity_id
_entity_poly.type
_entity_poly.pdbx_seq_one_letter_code
_entity_poly.pdbx_strand_id
1 'polypeptide(L)'
;MGEVIGQGWLLAGFVHRKQIGNPGSRMGTRCLRLLVMVGSVLFVPGIWAAHVNPHPLNPPKSKSTKVSESQRTRRRMRHLASNRSTTVRATTVHSTAVHRTGSSVAAVHTTTSQKTTLTRASASTVRHRYHERFFMSSFAEGITGGDVTEGEDPVVRQAAIDALGNMNGTMVAIEPTSGRILAMVNQKLALSSGAQPCSTIKLSVALAALSEGLISKDTEVPLGGRSRMNLTEALAHSNNAYFEAVGRKLGFEKVAYYAHQFGLGELAGYDIPGEQLGAYPEEVIPQKLGGVGKMCSFGEGISMTPLQLGAMVSAIANGGTLYYLQHPVLPEEIANFQPRIKRQLDIAPLIPEISDGMAGAVQYGTARRLGLNFSEEEILGKTGTCSHAGTRFGWFASYANTSRGRIVVVVFLQGGQPTFGPKAAEIAGLMYRNLYDHNFFIAGTPADTAASRPAGTTP
;
A
#
# COMPACT_ATOMS: atom_id res chain seq x y z
N MET A 1 43.31 -63.29 23.53
CA MET A 1 44.13 -63.63 22.33
C MET A 1 43.98 -62.39 21.49
N GLY A 2 44.87 -61.57 21.52
CA GLY A 2 46.25 -61.35 21.16
C GLY A 2 46.25 -60.13 20.32
N GLU A 3 46.70 -59.01 20.84
CA GLU A 3 48.07 -58.55 20.66
C GLU A 3 48.31 -58.00 19.21
N VAL A 4 48.97 -56.94 18.87
CA VAL A 4 49.74 -55.93 19.60
C VAL A 4 50.42 -55.05 18.55
N ILE A 5 50.63 -53.80 18.87
CA ILE A 5 51.82 -52.96 18.57
C ILE A 5 52.07 -52.54 17.11
N GLY A 6 52.47 -51.32 16.75
CA GLY A 6 53.29 -50.32 17.36
C GLY A 6 53.35 -49.10 16.41
N GLN A 7 53.46 -47.91 16.89
CA GLN A 7 54.66 -47.07 17.05
C GLN A 7 55.39 -46.80 15.71
N GLY A 8 55.77 -45.63 15.42
CA GLY A 8 56.09 -44.44 16.15
C GLY A 8 56.77 -43.42 15.24
N TRP A 9 56.99 -42.35 15.80
CA TRP A 9 58.10 -41.39 15.81
C TRP A 9 58.13 -40.32 14.68
N LEU A 10 58.05 -39.10 15.06
CA LEU A 10 58.91 -38.07 15.72
C LEU A 10 59.73 -37.34 14.68
N LEU A 11 59.87 -36.09 14.66
CA LEU A 11 60.33 -34.95 15.40
C LEU A 11 60.58 -33.86 14.35
N ALA A 12 60.18 -32.65 14.55
CA ALA A 12 60.72 -31.56 15.34
C ALA A 12 61.69 -30.68 14.60
N GLY A 13 61.60 -29.45 14.87
CA GLY A 13 62.65 -28.44 14.87
C GLY A 13 62.17 -27.10 14.38
N PHE A 14 61.73 -26.13 15.24
CA PHE A 14 62.52 -25.19 16.01
C PHE A 14 63.56 -24.48 15.12
N VAL A 15 63.73 -23.20 15.07
CA VAL A 15 63.83 -22.16 16.10
C VAL A 15 64.21 -20.81 15.45
N HIS A 16 63.67 -19.74 16.00
CA HIS A 16 64.30 -18.51 16.46
C HIS A 16 64.61 -17.37 15.45
N ARG A 17 63.97 -16.27 15.75
CA ARG A 17 64.37 -15.09 16.57
C ARG A 17 65.21 -14.03 15.90
N LYS A 18 64.82 -12.88 16.01
CA LYS A 18 65.17 -11.61 16.63
C LYS A 18 65.21 -10.48 15.61
N GLN A 19 64.42 -9.49 15.78
CA GLN A 19 64.45 -8.29 16.60
C GLN A 19 65.51 -7.27 16.23
N ILE A 20 65.07 -6.03 16.23
CA ILE A 20 65.78 -4.79 16.57
C ILE A 20 66.22 -3.97 15.36
N GLY A 21 65.64 -2.78 15.23
CA GLY A 21 66.19 -1.52 15.41
C GLY A 21 65.64 -0.40 14.53
N ASN A 22 64.89 0.46 15.12
CA ASN A 22 64.80 1.85 14.74
C ASN A 22 66.09 2.56 15.18
N PRO A 23 66.61 3.68 14.70
CA PRO A 23 65.86 4.92 14.48
C PRO A 23 66.40 5.86 13.39
N GLY A 24 65.58 6.82 13.05
CA GLY A 24 66.05 8.20 13.07
C GLY A 24 66.40 8.89 11.76
N SER A 25 65.75 9.99 11.60
CA SER A 25 66.16 11.30 11.14
C SER A 25 66.07 11.67 9.68
N ARG A 26 65.12 12.56 9.47
CA ARG A 26 65.27 13.94 8.97
C ARG A 26 65.76 14.18 7.54
N MET A 27 65.02 15.11 6.97
CA MET A 27 65.39 16.12 5.97
C MET A 27 65.66 15.58 4.57
N GLY A 28 65.06 16.09 3.56
CA GLY A 28 64.65 17.42 3.17
C GLY A 28 64.80 17.52 1.67
N THR A 29 64.10 18.44 1.13
CA THR A 29 64.40 19.18 -0.12
C THR A 29 63.97 18.58 -1.45
N ARG A 30 62.90 19.13 -1.99
CA ARG A 30 62.80 20.03 -3.18
C ARG A 30 63.24 19.52 -4.55
N CYS A 31 62.38 19.88 -5.48
CA CYS A 31 62.57 20.14 -6.91
C CYS A 31 62.57 18.88 -7.78
N LEU A 32 61.89 18.81 -8.90
CA LEU A 32 61.81 19.79 -9.98
C LEU A 32 60.76 19.31 -11.00
N ARG A 33 60.07 20.21 -11.56
CA ARG A 33 59.22 20.16 -12.75
C ARG A 33 59.87 19.37 -13.89
N LEU A 34 59.05 18.64 -14.66
CA LEU A 34 59.13 18.74 -16.12
C LEU A 34 57.77 18.52 -16.79
N LEU A 35 57.37 19.54 -17.46
CA LEU A 35 56.33 19.63 -18.45
C LEU A 35 56.77 18.87 -19.69
N VAL A 36 55.92 18.01 -20.25
CA VAL A 36 55.97 17.71 -21.69
C VAL A 36 54.59 17.88 -22.27
N MET A 37 54.43 18.98 -22.94
CA MET A 37 53.41 19.23 -23.96
C MET A 37 53.83 18.59 -25.27
N VAL A 38 52.98 17.78 -25.86
CA VAL A 38 52.91 17.54 -27.31
C VAL A 38 51.43 17.30 -27.58
N GLY A 39 50.73 18.12 -28.11
CA GLY A 39 50.49 18.85 -29.31
C GLY A 39 50.27 17.93 -30.50
N SER A 40 48.98 17.63 -30.80
CA SER A 40 48.64 17.28 -32.20
C SER A 40 47.23 17.80 -32.50
N VAL A 41 47.25 18.79 -33.31
CA VAL A 41 46.19 19.44 -34.07
C VAL A 41 45.87 18.58 -35.29
N LEU A 42 44.62 18.71 -35.75
CA LEU A 42 44.07 18.44 -37.09
C LEU A 42 42.97 17.34 -37.03
N PHE A 43 41.79 17.49 -37.49
CA PHE A 43 41.21 18.16 -38.63
C PHE A 43 39.67 18.18 -38.46
N VAL A 44 39.05 19.31 -38.65
CA VAL A 44 37.62 19.46 -38.86
C VAL A 44 37.41 19.52 -40.39
N PRO A 45 36.41 18.85 -40.94
CA PRO A 45 35.69 19.41 -42.06
C PRO A 45 34.28 19.79 -41.67
N GLY A 46 33.99 21.04 -41.87
CA GLY A 46 32.67 21.60 -41.75
C GLY A 46 31.72 21.06 -42.82
N ILE A 47 30.48 20.88 -42.42
CA ILE A 47 29.37 20.73 -43.35
C ILE A 47 28.21 21.59 -42.80
N TRP A 48 27.92 22.61 -43.51
CA TRP A 48 26.72 23.34 -43.83
C TRP A 48 25.54 23.18 -42.84
N ALA A 49 25.28 24.23 -42.09
CA ALA A 49 24.01 24.55 -41.50
C ALA A 49 23.04 25.05 -42.57
N ALA A 50 22.03 24.27 -42.86
CA ALA A 50 20.84 24.76 -43.54
C ALA A 50 19.90 25.36 -42.52
N HIS A 51 19.78 26.68 -42.50
CA HIS A 51 18.74 27.42 -41.80
C HIS A 51 17.39 27.09 -42.46
N VAL A 52 16.55 26.36 -41.73
CA VAL A 52 15.12 26.29 -42.04
C VAL A 52 14.40 27.08 -40.95
N ASN A 53 13.88 28.23 -41.30
CA ASN A 53 12.96 29.01 -40.49
C ASN A 53 11.65 28.25 -40.38
N PRO A 54 11.11 28.04 -39.17
CA PRO A 54 9.73 27.60 -39.03
C PRO A 54 8.80 28.83 -39.15
N HIS A 55 8.01 28.86 -40.21
CA HIS A 55 6.83 29.71 -40.26
C HIS A 55 5.79 29.28 -39.21
N PRO A 56 5.15 30.23 -38.52
CA PRO A 56 4.05 29.88 -37.62
C PRO A 56 2.81 29.56 -38.47
N LEU A 57 2.33 28.31 -38.35
CA LEU A 57 1.04 27.91 -38.89
C LEU A 57 -0.05 28.44 -37.98
N ASN A 58 -0.83 29.39 -38.49
CA ASN A 58 -2.07 29.85 -37.87
C ASN A 58 -3.09 28.70 -37.78
N PRO A 59 -3.79 28.53 -36.64
CA PRO A 59 -4.87 27.56 -36.55
C PRO A 59 -6.09 28.05 -37.35
N PRO A 60 -6.89 27.13 -37.93
CA PRO A 60 -8.06 27.53 -38.70
C PRO A 60 -9.12 28.11 -37.79
N LYS A 61 -9.66 29.29 -38.19
CA LYS A 61 -10.78 29.96 -37.52
C LYS A 61 -12.03 29.08 -37.55
N SER A 62 -12.43 28.53 -36.41
CA SER A 62 -13.74 27.91 -36.25
C SER A 62 -14.83 29.00 -36.30
N LYS A 63 -15.75 28.87 -37.26
CA LYS A 63 -16.95 29.69 -37.36
C LYS A 63 -17.86 29.39 -36.15
N SER A 64 -17.97 30.33 -35.21
CA SER A 64 -18.93 30.27 -34.13
C SER A 64 -20.33 30.54 -34.70
N THR A 65 -21.14 29.48 -34.75
CA THR A 65 -22.56 29.60 -34.99
C THR A 65 -23.23 30.03 -33.70
N LYS A 66 -23.67 31.31 -33.64
CA LYS A 66 -24.52 31.82 -32.55
C LYS A 66 -25.86 31.10 -32.60
N VAL A 67 -26.08 30.14 -31.72
CA VAL A 67 -27.40 29.59 -31.45
C VAL A 67 -28.04 30.47 -30.39
N SER A 68 -29.18 31.09 -30.75
CA SER A 68 -29.90 32.05 -29.95
C SER A 68 -30.45 31.45 -28.65
N GLU A 69 -30.41 32.26 -27.62
CA GLU A 69 -30.79 31.96 -26.22
C GLU A 69 -32.27 31.64 -25.98
N SER A 70 -33.10 31.62 -27.04
CA SER A 70 -34.55 31.42 -26.91
C SER A 70 -35.03 29.97 -26.77
N GLN A 71 -34.16 28.96 -26.89
CA GLN A 71 -34.56 27.55 -26.76
C GLN A 71 -34.27 26.90 -25.42
N ARG A 72 -33.58 27.58 -24.51
CA ARG A 72 -33.27 27.04 -23.16
C ARG A 72 -34.40 27.18 -22.15
N THR A 73 -35.34 28.08 -22.38
CA THR A 73 -36.42 28.36 -21.41
C THR A 73 -37.65 27.45 -21.58
N ARG A 74 -37.80 26.76 -22.73
CA ARG A 74 -38.97 25.89 -22.99
C ARG A 74 -38.83 24.46 -22.49
N ARG A 75 -37.65 24.02 -22.05
CA ARG A 75 -37.44 22.65 -21.56
C ARG A 75 -37.57 22.49 -20.04
N ARG A 76 -37.69 23.59 -19.30
CA ARG A 76 -37.79 23.61 -17.82
C ARG A 76 -39.22 23.63 -17.26
N MET A 77 -40.25 23.76 -18.12
CA MET A 77 -41.66 23.81 -17.70
C MET A 77 -42.51 22.56 -18.03
N ARG A 78 -41.93 21.44 -18.37
CA ARG A 78 -42.70 20.18 -18.65
C ARG A 78 -42.57 19.09 -17.59
N HIS A 79 -41.99 19.32 -16.42
CA HIS A 79 -41.87 18.33 -15.33
C HIS A 79 -42.63 18.69 -14.05
N LEU A 80 -43.59 19.61 -14.11
CA LEU A 80 -44.38 20.00 -12.93
C LEU A 80 -45.90 19.92 -13.17
N ALA A 81 -46.36 18.84 -13.78
CA ALA A 81 -47.79 18.57 -13.84
C ALA A 81 -48.05 17.08 -14.06
N SER A 82 -47.87 16.24 -13.04
CA SER A 82 -48.54 14.97 -12.90
C SER A 82 -48.30 14.42 -11.48
N ASN A 83 -49.11 14.86 -10.55
CA ASN A 83 -49.43 14.12 -9.34
C ASN A 83 -50.90 14.45 -9.01
N ARG A 84 -51.79 13.70 -9.60
CA ARG A 84 -53.20 13.65 -9.18
C ARG A 84 -53.38 12.42 -8.32
N SER A 85 -53.79 12.70 -7.10
CA SER A 85 -54.30 11.86 -6.04
C SER A 85 -55.15 10.65 -6.50
N THR A 86 -54.82 9.47 -5.97
CA THR A 86 -55.77 8.35 -5.89
C THR A 86 -56.06 8.08 -4.42
N THR A 87 -57.26 8.42 -4.01
CA THR A 87 -57.86 8.15 -2.71
C THR A 87 -58.19 6.65 -2.64
N VAL A 88 -57.66 5.90 -1.72
CA VAL A 88 -58.11 4.54 -1.40
C VAL A 88 -58.81 4.57 -0.04
N ARG A 89 -60.05 4.13 -0.08
CA ARG A 89 -61.08 4.06 0.93
C ARG A 89 -60.67 3.01 1.98
N ALA A 90 -60.62 3.41 3.27
CA ALA A 90 -60.46 2.49 4.37
C ALA A 90 -61.79 1.82 4.72
N THR A 91 -61.79 0.51 4.79
CA THR A 91 -62.92 -0.30 5.27
C THR A 91 -62.79 -0.50 6.79
N THR A 92 -63.82 -0.08 7.50
CA THR A 92 -64.02 -0.23 8.93
C THR A 92 -64.43 -1.65 9.28
N VAL A 93 -63.77 -2.28 10.19
CA VAL A 93 -64.22 -3.54 10.81
C VAL A 93 -64.60 -3.25 12.27
N HIS A 94 -65.87 -3.50 12.57
CA HIS A 94 -66.45 -3.45 13.91
C HIS A 94 -65.97 -4.66 14.75
N SER A 95 -65.66 -4.45 16.02
CA SER A 95 -65.81 -5.49 17.01
C SER A 95 -66.37 -4.92 18.31
N THR A 96 -67.27 -5.64 18.82
CA THR A 96 -68.34 -5.49 19.81
C THR A 96 -67.82 -5.24 21.24
N ALA A 97 -68.64 -4.43 21.93
CA ALA A 97 -68.56 -4.11 23.34
C ALA A 97 -69.09 -5.26 24.25
N VAL A 98 -68.51 -5.38 25.43
CA VAL A 98 -69.14 -6.02 26.60
C VAL A 98 -69.16 -5.07 27.76
N HIS A 99 -70.37 -4.80 28.24
CA HIS A 99 -70.73 -4.07 29.44
C HIS A 99 -70.22 -4.73 30.73
N ARG A 100 -69.85 -3.92 31.70
CA ARG A 100 -70.31 -4.10 33.11
C ARG A 100 -70.28 -2.82 33.92
N THR A 101 -71.37 -2.65 34.56
CA THR A 101 -71.95 -1.67 35.44
C THR A 101 -71.22 -1.43 36.79
N GLY A 102 -71.33 -0.21 37.29
CA GLY A 102 -71.38 -0.07 38.74
C GLY A 102 -70.94 1.26 39.36
N SER A 103 -71.91 2.10 39.70
CA SER A 103 -72.09 3.00 40.90
C SER A 103 -71.19 4.20 41.16
N SER A 104 -71.82 5.32 41.04
CA SER A 104 -71.83 6.58 41.82
C SER A 104 -71.01 6.69 43.08
N VAL A 105 -70.41 7.89 43.38
CA VAL A 105 -70.71 8.81 44.49
C VAL A 105 -69.87 10.12 44.34
N ALA A 106 -70.61 11.24 44.45
CA ALA A 106 -70.36 12.55 45.03
C ALA A 106 -69.09 13.39 44.79
N ALA A 107 -69.39 14.61 44.43
CA ALA A 107 -68.56 15.79 44.27
C ALA A 107 -67.88 16.29 45.59
N VAL A 108 -66.67 16.81 45.39
CA VAL A 108 -66.11 17.91 46.17
C VAL A 108 -65.32 18.84 45.25
N HIS A 109 -65.75 20.10 45.18
CA HIS A 109 -65.01 21.16 44.52
C HIS A 109 -63.76 21.53 45.31
N THR A 110 -62.62 21.47 44.69
CA THR A 110 -61.46 22.20 45.19
C THR A 110 -60.75 22.82 43.94
N THR A 111 -60.83 24.15 43.87
CA THR A 111 -60.12 24.94 42.90
C THR A 111 -58.61 24.93 43.19
N THR A 112 -57.84 24.24 42.43
CA THR A 112 -56.38 24.35 42.46
C THR A 112 -55.89 24.88 41.14
N SER A 113 -55.28 26.07 41.14
CA SER A 113 -54.65 26.75 40.05
C SER A 113 -53.47 25.86 39.54
N GLN A 114 -53.64 25.21 38.42
CA GLN A 114 -52.53 24.49 37.75
C GLN A 114 -51.73 25.44 36.92
N LYS A 115 -50.48 25.68 37.37
CA LYS A 115 -49.41 26.25 36.60
C LYS A 115 -49.07 25.28 35.45
N THR A 116 -49.51 25.60 34.25
CA THR A 116 -49.12 24.82 33.03
C THR A 116 -47.66 25.05 32.73
N THR A 117 -46.82 24.13 33.17
CA THR A 117 -45.43 24.04 32.67
C THR A 117 -45.46 23.49 31.26
N LEU A 118 -45.19 24.35 30.27
CA LEU A 118 -44.95 23.94 28.88
C LEU A 118 -43.66 23.11 28.85
N THR A 119 -43.80 21.81 28.90
CA THR A 119 -42.73 20.88 28.58
C THR A 119 -42.41 21.01 27.08
N ARG A 120 -41.29 21.64 26.79
CA ARG A 120 -40.71 21.71 25.45
C ARG A 120 -40.43 20.30 24.98
N ALA A 121 -41.27 19.76 24.09
CA ALA A 121 -41.04 18.50 23.44
C ALA A 121 -39.70 18.60 22.70
N SER A 122 -38.68 17.91 23.20
CA SER A 122 -37.42 17.71 22.48
C SER A 122 -37.73 16.89 21.22
N ALA A 123 -37.79 17.53 20.08
CA ALA A 123 -37.80 16.83 18.81
C ALA A 123 -36.51 15.99 18.72
N SER A 124 -36.63 14.69 18.99
CA SER A 124 -35.55 13.76 18.69
C SER A 124 -35.39 13.76 17.17
N THR A 125 -34.38 14.45 16.69
CA THR A 125 -33.94 14.31 15.30
C THR A 125 -33.53 12.86 15.11
N VAL A 126 -34.37 12.08 14.43
CA VAL A 126 -34.03 10.76 13.93
C VAL A 126 -32.85 10.96 12.99
N ARG A 127 -31.63 10.72 13.51
CA ARG A 127 -30.45 10.65 12.65
C ARG A 127 -30.64 9.47 11.74
N HIS A 128 -31.07 9.70 10.50
CA HIS A 128 -30.99 8.71 9.45
C HIS A 128 -29.53 8.21 9.38
N ARG A 129 -29.26 7.01 9.88
CA ARG A 129 -27.97 6.34 9.65
C ARG A 129 -27.91 6.08 8.16
N TYR A 130 -27.03 6.79 7.48
CA TYR A 130 -26.66 6.46 6.11
C TYR A 130 -26.03 5.07 6.13
N HIS A 131 -26.73 4.10 5.54
CA HIS A 131 -26.19 2.77 5.28
C HIS A 131 -25.62 2.75 3.87
N GLU A 132 -24.29 2.67 3.79
CA GLU A 132 -23.60 2.48 2.52
C GLU A 132 -24.06 1.15 1.91
N ARG A 133 -24.52 1.21 0.66
CA ARG A 133 -24.95 0.01 -0.08
C ARG A 133 -23.79 -0.45 -0.95
N PHE A 134 -23.41 -1.71 -0.80
CA PHE A 134 -22.39 -2.35 -1.61
C PHE A 134 -23.05 -3.29 -2.61
N PHE A 135 -22.53 -3.31 -3.84
CA PHE A 135 -23.06 -4.12 -4.93
C PHE A 135 -22.17 -5.31 -5.25
N MET A 136 -20.90 -5.25 -4.88
CA MET A 136 -19.93 -6.31 -5.13
C MET A 136 -19.89 -7.29 -3.94
N SER A 137 -19.79 -8.60 -4.25
CA SER A 137 -19.57 -9.62 -3.23
C SER A 137 -18.16 -9.54 -2.66
N SER A 138 -18.03 -9.73 -1.34
CA SER A 138 -16.74 -9.91 -0.68
C SER A 138 -16.16 -11.31 -0.85
N PHE A 139 -16.90 -12.22 -1.45
CA PHE A 139 -16.51 -13.62 -1.66
C PHE A 139 -16.57 -13.96 -3.15
N ALA A 140 -15.60 -14.75 -3.59
CA ALA A 140 -15.48 -15.25 -4.95
C ALA A 140 -14.97 -16.69 -4.93
N GLU A 141 -15.41 -17.49 -5.90
CA GLU A 141 -14.95 -18.87 -6.09
C GLU A 141 -13.97 -18.93 -7.27
N GLY A 142 -13.08 -19.91 -7.26
CA GLY A 142 -12.17 -20.18 -8.37
C GLY A 142 -11.19 -19.03 -8.67
N ILE A 143 -10.83 -18.24 -7.66
CA ILE A 143 -9.99 -17.04 -7.81
C ILE A 143 -8.58 -17.32 -8.35
N THR A 144 -8.11 -18.55 -8.24
CA THR A 144 -6.78 -19.00 -8.75
C THR A 144 -6.84 -19.55 -10.17
N GLY A 145 -8.04 -19.63 -10.77
CA GLY A 145 -8.22 -20.14 -12.11
C GLY A 145 -7.53 -19.26 -13.16
N GLY A 146 -6.57 -19.84 -13.88
CA GLY A 146 -5.78 -19.13 -14.88
C GLY A 146 -4.52 -18.46 -14.35
N ASP A 147 -4.19 -18.61 -13.07
CA ASP A 147 -2.90 -18.16 -12.54
C ASP A 147 -1.76 -18.99 -13.16
N VAL A 148 -0.70 -18.30 -13.58
CA VAL A 148 0.57 -18.88 -14.03
C VAL A 148 1.47 -19.02 -12.81
N THR A 149 1.89 -20.24 -12.49
CA THR A 149 2.53 -20.56 -11.18
C THR A 149 3.96 -21.03 -11.29
N GLU A 150 4.44 -21.22 -12.51
CA GLU A 150 5.82 -21.59 -12.79
C GLU A 150 6.76 -20.52 -12.20
N GLY A 151 7.80 -21.00 -11.50
CA GLY A 151 8.78 -20.11 -10.87
C GLY A 151 8.37 -19.45 -9.57
N GLU A 152 7.13 -19.62 -9.12
CA GLU A 152 6.71 -19.22 -7.78
C GLU A 152 7.27 -20.16 -6.70
N ASP A 153 7.40 -19.69 -5.45
CA ASP A 153 7.71 -20.54 -4.30
C ASP A 153 6.43 -21.28 -3.88
N PRO A 154 6.40 -22.62 -3.94
CA PRO A 154 5.18 -23.39 -3.68
C PRO A 154 4.69 -23.26 -2.24
N VAL A 155 5.59 -23.07 -1.26
CA VAL A 155 5.22 -22.87 0.14
C VAL A 155 4.56 -21.51 0.32
N VAL A 156 5.15 -20.46 -0.27
CA VAL A 156 4.62 -19.10 -0.21
C VAL A 156 3.26 -19.02 -0.92
N ARG A 157 3.15 -19.69 -2.08
CA ARG A 157 1.90 -19.72 -2.84
C ARG A 157 0.78 -20.42 -2.05
N GLN A 158 1.07 -21.62 -1.50
CA GLN A 158 0.05 -22.35 -0.75
C GLN A 158 -0.37 -21.57 0.50
N ALA A 159 0.58 -20.99 1.23
CA ALA A 159 0.30 -20.14 2.38
C ALA A 159 -0.61 -18.95 2.02
N ALA A 160 -0.41 -18.35 0.85
CA ALA A 160 -1.23 -17.24 0.37
C ALA A 160 -2.65 -17.69 -0.03
N ILE A 161 -2.79 -18.84 -0.70
CA ILE A 161 -4.09 -19.43 -1.08
C ILE A 161 -4.91 -19.73 0.18
N ASP A 162 -4.32 -20.43 1.15
CA ASP A 162 -5.00 -20.85 2.38
C ASP A 162 -5.42 -19.63 3.22
N ALA A 163 -4.56 -18.61 3.27
CA ALA A 163 -4.86 -17.39 3.99
C ALA A 163 -5.97 -16.55 3.34
N LEU A 164 -5.98 -16.46 2.01
CA LEU A 164 -6.98 -15.68 1.26
C LEU A 164 -8.34 -16.36 1.28
N GLY A 165 -8.36 -17.70 1.24
CA GLY A 165 -9.57 -18.50 1.22
C GLY A 165 -10.48 -18.12 0.06
N ASN A 166 -11.76 -17.90 0.35
CA ASN A 166 -12.76 -17.49 -0.65
C ASN A 166 -13.02 -15.98 -0.69
N MET A 167 -12.13 -15.15 -0.11
CA MET A 167 -12.27 -13.71 -0.19
C MET A 167 -12.06 -13.20 -1.62
N ASN A 168 -12.89 -12.27 -2.07
CA ASN A 168 -12.70 -11.57 -3.34
C ASN A 168 -11.52 -10.60 -3.23
N GLY A 169 -10.33 -11.12 -3.49
CA GLY A 169 -9.08 -10.41 -3.28
C GLY A 169 -7.91 -11.05 -4.02
N THR A 170 -6.74 -10.48 -3.81
CA THR A 170 -5.46 -10.98 -4.30
C THR A 170 -4.39 -10.86 -3.22
N MET A 171 -3.41 -11.73 -3.27
CA MET A 171 -2.20 -11.66 -2.47
C MET A 171 -0.96 -11.72 -3.36
N VAL A 172 -0.02 -10.82 -3.09
CA VAL A 172 1.28 -10.79 -3.77
C VAL A 172 2.38 -10.84 -2.71
N ALA A 173 3.27 -11.81 -2.84
CA ALA A 173 4.46 -11.95 -2.01
C ALA A 173 5.71 -11.67 -2.84
N ILE A 174 6.62 -10.85 -2.30
CA ILE A 174 7.78 -10.34 -3.03
C ILE A 174 9.04 -10.49 -2.18
N GLU A 175 10.13 -10.88 -2.82
CA GLU A 175 11.47 -10.75 -2.26
C GLU A 175 11.98 -9.33 -2.51
N PRO A 176 12.05 -8.45 -1.48
CA PRO A 176 12.31 -7.03 -1.71
C PRO A 176 13.74 -6.72 -2.17
N THR A 177 14.69 -7.64 -1.96
CA THR A 177 16.10 -7.47 -2.33
C THR A 177 16.40 -7.73 -3.80
N SER A 178 15.43 -8.29 -4.53
CA SER A 178 15.57 -8.62 -5.94
C SER A 178 14.39 -8.17 -6.82
N GLY A 179 13.24 -7.88 -6.21
CA GLY A 179 12.00 -7.63 -6.90
C GLY A 179 11.33 -8.91 -7.45
N ARG A 180 11.82 -10.10 -7.09
CA ARG A 180 11.20 -11.36 -7.50
C ARG A 180 9.87 -11.55 -6.81
N ILE A 181 8.83 -11.83 -7.59
CA ILE A 181 7.53 -12.25 -7.09
C ILE A 181 7.66 -13.72 -6.67
N LEU A 182 7.43 -13.99 -5.39
CA LEU A 182 7.46 -15.33 -4.80
C LEU A 182 6.12 -16.05 -4.98
N ALA A 183 5.02 -15.29 -4.95
CA ALA A 183 3.68 -15.79 -5.24
C ALA A 183 2.76 -14.64 -5.61
N MET A 184 1.84 -14.89 -6.53
CA MET A 184 0.79 -13.95 -6.95
C MET A 184 -0.53 -14.71 -7.13
N VAL A 185 -1.38 -14.68 -6.11
CA VAL A 185 -2.67 -15.38 -6.06
C VAL A 185 -3.78 -14.48 -6.59
N ASN A 186 -4.63 -14.97 -7.48
CA ASN A 186 -5.62 -14.22 -8.26
C ASN A 186 -4.95 -13.15 -9.13
N GLN A 187 -4.13 -13.61 -10.06
CA GLN A 187 -3.35 -12.75 -10.97
C GLN A 187 -4.23 -11.81 -11.78
N LYS A 188 -5.43 -12.23 -12.15
CA LYS A 188 -6.40 -11.35 -12.82
C LYS A 188 -6.67 -10.06 -12.05
N LEU A 189 -6.74 -10.13 -10.72
CA LEU A 189 -6.95 -8.97 -9.86
C LEU A 189 -5.64 -8.26 -9.53
N ALA A 190 -4.56 -9.01 -9.31
CA ALA A 190 -3.24 -8.46 -9.04
C ALA A 190 -2.71 -7.57 -10.16
N LEU A 191 -2.96 -8.00 -11.41
CA LEU A 191 -2.51 -7.34 -12.65
C LEU A 191 -3.50 -6.28 -13.17
N SER A 192 -4.65 -6.09 -12.51
CA SER A 192 -5.65 -5.09 -12.90
C SER A 192 -5.14 -3.66 -12.75
N SER A 193 -5.85 -2.70 -13.32
CA SER A 193 -5.56 -1.26 -13.21
C SER A 193 -5.65 -0.69 -11.79
N GLY A 194 -5.85 -1.58 -10.80
CA GLY A 194 -5.84 -1.24 -9.39
C GLY A 194 -7.12 -0.55 -8.90
N ALA A 195 -7.00 0.08 -7.75
CA ALA A 195 -8.08 0.81 -7.09
C ALA A 195 -7.52 1.98 -6.29
N GLN A 196 -8.41 2.78 -5.72
CA GLN A 196 -8.02 3.84 -4.80
C GLN A 196 -7.16 3.24 -3.67
N PRO A 197 -5.92 3.76 -3.44
CA PRO A 197 -5.00 3.20 -2.45
C PRO A 197 -5.47 3.39 -1.01
N CYS A 198 -6.46 4.23 -0.81
CA CYS A 198 -6.94 4.61 0.51
C CYS A 198 -5.77 5.11 1.39
N SER A 199 -5.66 4.64 2.61
CA SER A 199 -4.62 5.08 3.56
C SER A 199 -3.23 4.46 3.32
N THR A 200 -3.02 3.58 2.34
CA THR A 200 -1.67 3.08 2.03
C THR A 200 -0.82 4.15 1.37
N ILE A 201 -1.42 5.14 0.70
CA ILE A 201 -0.74 6.30 0.14
C ILE A 201 0.06 7.10 1.18
N LYS A 202 -0.32 7.00 2.46
CA LYS A 202 0.32 7.71 3.56
C LYS A 202 1.79 7.38 3.74
N LEU A 203 2.24 6.21 3.27
CA LEU A 203 3.66 5.85 3.31
C LEU A 203 4.49 6.76 2.40
N SER A 204 4.06 6.97 1.16
CA SER A 204 4.75 7.88 0.23
C SER A 204 4.70 9.32 0.73
N VAL A 205 3.57 9.76 1.30
CA VAL A 205 3.41 11.11 1.86
C VAL A 205 4.29 11.33 3.09
N ALA A 206 4.41 10.33 3.96
CA ALA A 206 5.30 10.40 5.12
C ALA A 206 6.76 10.56 4.68
N LEU A 207 7.22 9.70 3.75
CA LEU A 207 8.58 9.78 3.23
C LEU A 207 8.84 11.09 2.47
N ALA A 208 7.87 11.59 1.70
CA ALA A 208 7.96 12.90 1.05
C ALA A 208 8.16 14.02 2.09
N ALA A 209 7.38 14.01 3.17
CA ALA A 209 7.47 15.03 4.20
C ALA A 209 8.77 14.97 5.02
N LEU A 210 9.28 13.77 5.26
CA LEU A 210 10.58 13.54 5.88
C LEU A 210 11.73 13.98 4.96
N SER A 211 11.70 13.63 3.67
CA SER A 211 12.68 14.01 2.66
C SER A 211 12.80 15.53 2.50
N GLU A 212 11.65 16.23 2.61
CA GLU A 212 11.60 17.70 2.55
C GLU A 212 11.96 18.38 3.90
N GLY A 213 12.30 17.61 4.94
CA GLY A 213 12.58 18.14 6.28
C GLY A 213 11.38 18.85 6.91
N LEU A 214 10.15 18.61 6.40
CA LEU A 214 8.93 19.23 6.90
C LEU A 214 8.52 18.70 8.27
N ILE A 215 8.82 17.44 8.54
CA ILE A 215 8.57 16.72 9.78
C ILE A 215 9.74 15.79 10.11
N SER A 216 9.84 15.40 11.38
CA SER A 216 10.50 14.20 11.90
C SER A 216 9.45 13.29 12.53
N LYS A 217 9.81 12.10 13.01
CA LYS A 217 8.85 11.20 13.69
C LYS A 217 8.21 11.83 14.91
N ASP A 218 8.92 12.72 15.60
CA ASP A 218 8.49 13.36 16.85
C ASP A 218 7.82 14.72 16.62
N THR A 219 7.80 15.23 15.37
CA THR A 219 7.18 16.51 15.07
C THR A 219 5.68 16.49 15.33
N GLU A 220 5.23 17.31 16.29
CA GLU A 220 3.83 17.50 16.64
C GLU A 220 3.07 18.35 15.61
N VAL A 221 2.24 17.73 14.79
CA VAL A 221 1.39 18.42 13.80
C VAL A 221 0.04 18.78 14.42
N PRO A 222 -0.38 20.07 14.36
CA PRO A 222 -1.72 20.49 14.82
C PRO A 222 -2.83 19.87 13.96
N LEU A 223 -3.84 19.27 14.61
CA LEU A 223 -4.99 18.63 13.96
C LEU A 223 -6.28 19.46 14.07
N GLY A 224 -6.19 20.63 14.69
CA GLY A 224 -7.31 21.51 15.02
C GLY A 224 -7.60 21.55 16.53
N GLY A 225 -8.03 22.71 17.01
CA GLY A 225 -8.19 22.95 18.43
C GLY A 225 -6.89 22.74 19.22
N ARG A 226 -6.95 21.94 20.28
CA ARG A 226 -5.78 21.56 21.11
C ARG A 226 -5.14 20.23 20.70
N SER A 227 -5.71 19.54 19.72
CA SER A 227 -5.22 18.22 19.32
C SER A 227 -3.95 18.35 18.48
N ARG A 228 -2.96 17.55 18.85
CA ARG A 228 -1.69 17.39 18.11
C ARG A 228 -1.37 15.91 18.00
N MET A 229 -0.53 15.54 17.06
CA MET A 229 -0.12 14.16 16.85
C MET A 229 1.25 14.13 16.15
N ASN A 230 2.08 13.17 16.48
CA ASN A 230 3.33 12.92 15.79
C ASN A 230 3.16 11.89 14.66
N LEU A 231 4.22 11.62 13.89
CA LEU A 231 4.18 10.73 12.74
C LEU A 231 3.92 9.27 13.14
N THR A 232 4.55 8.79 14.22
CA THR A 232 4.38 7.42 14.72
C THR A 232 2.91 7.10 14.99
N GLU A 233 2.25 7.93 15.81
CA GLU A 233 0.83 7.77 16.13
C GLU A 233 -0.07 7.98 14.90
N ALA A 234 0.29 8.92 14.02
CA ALA A 234 -0.47 9.18 12.81
C ALA A 234 -0.44 8.00 11.83
N LEU A 235 0.68 7.28 11.71
CA LEU A 235 0.79 6.06 10.91
C LEU A 235 0.08 4.88 11.58
N ALA A 236 0.29 4.67 12.89
CA ALA A 236 -0.31 3.57 13.66
C ALA A 236 -1.84 3.63 13.62
N HIS A 237 -2.41 4.80 13.88
CA HIS A 237 -3.86 5.02 13.86
C HIS A 237 -4.40 5.46 12.49
N SER A 238 -3.52 5.59 11.50
CA SER A 238 -3.91 6.01 10.13
C SER A 238 -4.69 7.33 10.11
N ASN A 239 -4.24 8.34 10.87
CA ASN A 239 -4.95 9.59 11.08
C ASN A 239 -5.05 10.43 9.82
N ASN A 240 -6.27 10.71 9.36
CA ASN A 240 -6.50 11.46 8.12
C ASN A 240 -6.17 12.94 8.27
N ALA A 241 -6.54 13.56 9.39
CA ALA A 241 -6.31 15.00 9.62
C ALA A 241 -4.81 15.32 9.62
N TYR A 242 -3.97 14.43 10.16
CA TYR A 242 -2.52 14.56 10.12
C TYR A 242 -2.02 14.61 8.66
N PHE A 243 -2.37 13.60 7.86
CA PHE A 243 -1.88 13.50 6.48
C PHE A 243 -2.51 14.54 5.55
N GLU A 244 -3.73 15.01 5.82
CA GLU A 244 -4.29 16.18 5.14
C GLU A 244 -3.50 17.45 5.45
N ALA A 245 -3.13 17.67 6.70
CA ALA A 245 -2.35 18.84 7.10
C ALA A 245 -0.94 18.80 6.49
N VAL A 246 -0.28 17.66 6.54
CA VAL A 246 1.06 17.45 5.95
C VAL A 246 1.00 17.62 4.43
N GLY A 247 0.02 17.00 3.76
CA GLY A 247 -0.14 17.11 2.31
C GLY A 247 -0.40 18.54 1.84
N ARG A 248 -1.23 19.31 2.57
CA ARG A 248 -1.43 20.74 2.26
C ARG A 248 -0.17 21.57 2.41
N LYS A 249 0.73 21.20 3.36
CA LYS A 249 2.03 21.88 3.52
C LYS A 249 3.02 21.51 2.44
N LEU A 250 3.04 20.24 2.01
CA LEU A 250 3.89 19.77 0.90
C LEU A 250 3.49 20.43 -0.42
N GLY A 251 2.19 20.54 -0.68
CA GLY A 251 1.67 20.93 -1.97
C GLY A 251 1.65 19.78 -2.97
N PHE A 252 0.87 19.93 -4.06
CA PHE A 252 0.65 18.89 -5.06
C PHE A 252 1.95 18.45 -5.76
N GLU A 253 2.75 19.42 -6.19
CA GLU A 253 3.97 19.14 -6.96
C GLU A 253 4.93 18.21 -6.24
N LYS A 254 5.20 18.48 -4.95
CA LYS A 254 6.09 17.62 -4.14
C LYS A 254 5.46 16.24 -3.90
N VAL A 255 4.18 16.20 -3.56
CA VAL A 255 3.46 14.92 -3.35
C VAL A 255 3.49 14.08 -4.61
N ALA A 256 3.24 14.65 -5.79
CA ALA A 256 3.31 13.95 -7.06
C ALA A 256 4.73 13.51 -7.40
N TYR A 257 5.72 14.39 -7.22
CA TYR A 257 7.12 14.06 -7.44
C TYR A 257 7.54 12.80 -6.67
N TYR A 258 7.31 12.78 -5.35
CA TYR A 258 7.69 11.61 -4.54
C TYR A 258 6.86 10.36 -4.87
N ALA A 259 5.57 10.51 -5.19
CA ALA A 259 4.75 9.40 -5.64
C ALA A 259 5.33 8.74 -6.91
N HIS A 260 5.75 9.54 -7.89
CA HIS A 260 6.43 9.05 -9.09
C HIS A 260 7.80 8.44 -8.79
N GLN A 261 8.57 8.98 -7.83
CA GLN A 261 9.81 8.35 -7.39
C GLN A 261 9.56 6.91 -6.89
N PHE A 262 8.45 6.65 -6.22
CA PHE A 262 8.03 5.31 -5.80
C PHE A 262 7.37 4.48 -6.90
N GLY A 263 7.30 4.98 -8.14
CA GLY A 263 6.76 4.26 -9.29
C GLY A 263 5.24 4.30 -9.44
N LEU A 264 4.53 5.20 -8.70
CA LEU A 264 3.10 5.39 -8.93
C LEU A 264 2.88 6.06 -10.30
N GLY A 265 1.89 5.59 -11.05
CA GLY A 265 1.68 6.03 -12.42
C GLY A 265 2.57 5.34 -13.47
N GLU A 266 3.36 4.34 -13.06
CA GLU A 266 4.22 3.53 -13.93
C GLU A 266 3.96 2.04 -13.71
N LEU A 267 4.26 1.18 -14.71
CA LEU A 267 4.24 -0.26 -14.50
C LEU A 267 5.26 -0.64 -13.42
N ALA A 268 4.85 -1.48 -12.47
CA ALA A 268 5.74 -1.97 -11.42
C ALA A 268 6.61 -3.14 -11.92
N GLY A 269 6.07 -3.94 -12.82
CA GLY A 269 6.70 -5.12 -13.37
C GLY A 269 7.66 -4.84 -14.53
N TYR A 270 8.55 -5.78 -14.77
CA TYR A 270 9.34 -5.89 -15.99
C TYR A 270 8.80 -7.08 -16.79
N ASP A 271 8.24 -6.78 -17.96
CA ASP A 271 7.67 -7.76 -18.88
C ASP A 271 6.70 -8.77 -18.24
N ILE A 272 5.85 -8.31 -17.31
CA ILE A 272 4.79 -9.16 -16.73
C ILE A 272 3.57 -9.11 -17.66
N PRO A 273 3.22 -10.21 -18.35
CA PRO A 273 2.09 -10.22 -19.26
C PRO A 273 0.78 -9.88 -18.57
N GLY A 274 0.02 -8.96 -19.15
CA GLY A 274 -1.29 -8.57 -18.63
C GLY A 274 -1.27 -7.54 -17.51
N GLU A 275 -0.10 -7.09 -17.04
CA GLU A 275 -0.03 -5.99 -16.07
C GLU A 275 -0.66 -4.72 -16.64
N GLN A 276 -1.60 -4.14 -15.89
CA GLN A 276 -2.23 -2.88 -16.23
C GLN A 276 -1.66 -1.74 -15.40
N LEU A 277 -1.69 -0.55 -15.98
CA LEU A 277 -1.20 0.66 -15.34
C LEU A 277 -2.22 1.19 -14.32
N GLY A 278 -1.74 1.54 -13.13
CA GLY A 278 -2.49 2.41 -12.23
C GLY A 278 -2.47 3.87 -12.74
N ALA A 279 -3.30 4.71 -12.16
CA ALA A 279 -3.41 6.12 -12.55
C ALA A 279 -2.95 7.05 -11.42
N TYR A 280 -2.16 8.04 -11.77
CA TYR A 280 -1.83 9.17 -10.91
C TYR A 280 -2.22 10.47 -11.62
N PRO A 281 -2.96 11.40 -10.97
CA PRO A 281 -3.43 12.61 -11.65
C PRO A 281 -2.27 13.55 -11.96
N GLU A 282 -2.34 14.18 -13.14
CA GLU A 282 -1.35 15.19 -13.57
C GLU A 282 -1.53 16.54 -12.85
N GLU A 283 -2.74 16.79 -12.35
CA GLU A 283 -3.11 18.02 -11.64
C GLU A 283 -3.77 17.69 -10.29
N VAL A 284 -3.71 18.64 -9.37
CA VAL A 284 -4.42 18.53 -8.09
C VAL A 284 -5.92 18.38 -8.31
N ILE A 285 -6.54 17.42 -7.62
CA ILE A 285 -8.00 17.27 -7.66
C ILE A 285 -8.69 18.55 -7.13
N PRO A 286 -9.88 18.89 -7.66
CA PRO A 286 -10.61 20.09 -7.24
C PRO A 286 -10.79 20.19 -5.73
N GLN A 287 -10.67 21.40 -5.18
CA GLN A 287 -10.82 21.64 -3.74
C GLN A 287 -12.17 21.17 -3.18
N LYS A 288 -13.25 21.19 -4.00
CA LYS A 288 -14.57 20.64 -3.64
C LYS A 288 -14.54 19.12 -3.39
N LEU A 289 -13.54 18.39 -3.93
CA LEU A 289 -13.27 16.98 -3.68
C LEU A 289 -12.21 16.78 -2.59
N GLY A 290 -11.72 17.87 -1.98
CA GLY A 290 -10.78 17.87 -0.86
C GLY A 290 -9.33 18.19 -1.22
N GLY A 291 -9.04 18.46 -2.51
CA GLY A 291 -7.73 18.90 -2.97
C GLY A 291 -6.59 17.95 -2.57
N VAL A 292 -5.37 18.47 -2.50
CA VAL A 292 -4.17 17.69 -2.13
C VAL A 292 -4.31 17.00 -0.76
N GLY A 293 -5.10 17.58 0.17
CA GLY A 293 -5.31 16.97 1.48
C GLY A 293 -5.96 15.57 1.38
N LYS A 294 -7.00 15.43 0.57
CA LYS A 294 -7.67 14.14 0.34
C LYS A 294 -6.81 13.18 -0.48
N MET A 295 -6.04 13.69 -1.44
CA MET A 295 -5.04 12.88 -2.15
C MET A 295 -4.06 12.24 -1.16
N CYS A 296 -3.55 13.00 -0.19
CA CYS A 296 -2.58 12.53 0.79
C CYS A 296 -3.15 11.63 1.89
N SER A 297 -4.42 11.77 2.24
CA SER A 297 -5.04 11.01 3.33
C SER A 297 -5.79 9.76 2.88
N PHE A 298 -6.39 9.80 1.69
CA PHE A 298 -7.22 8.73 1.14
C PHE A 298 -6.77 8.23 -0.24
N GLY A 299 -5.81 8.90 -0.91
CA GLY A 299 -5.49 8.61 -2.30
C GLY A 299 -6.62 8.98 -3.26
N GLU A 300 -7.37 10.03 -2.94
CA GLU A 300 -8.47 10.49 -3.79
C GLU A 300 -7.94 10.88 -5.18
N GLY A 301 -8.57 10.41 -6.23
CA GLY A 301 -8.13 10.62 -7.61
C GLY A 301 -6.99 9.70 -8.08
N ILE A 302 -6.45 8.84 -7.21
CA ILE A 302 -5.36 7.91 -7.53
C ILE A 302 -5.91 6.50 -7.69
N SER A 303 -5.45 5.76 -8.70
CA SER A 303 -5.58 4.31 -8.80
C SER A 303 -4.20 3.68 -8.68
N MET A 304 -4.02 2.79 -7.72
CA MET A 304 -2.76 2.09 -7.45
C MET A 304 -2.97 0.58 -7.58
N THR A 305 -2.07 -0.10 -8.27
CA THR A 305 -2.13 -1.55 -8.42
C THR A 305 -1.50 -2.25 -7.21
N PRO A 306 -1.87 -3.53 -6.94
CA PRO A 306 -1.19 -4.33 -5.92
C PRO A 306 0.32 -4.42 -6.14
N LEU A 307 0.76 -4.49 -7.41
CA LEU A 307 2.17 -4.54 -7.77
C LEU A 307 2.88 -3.22 -7.46
N GLN A 308 2.28 -2.07 -7.79
CA GLN A 308 2.85 -0.75 -7.45
C GLN A 308 3.02 -0.57 -5.92
N LEU A 309 2.01 -0.99 -5.14
CA LEU A 309 2.10 -0.97 -3.68
C LEU A 309 3.20 -1.91 -3.17
N GLY A 310 3.30 -3.11 -3.77
CA GLY A 310 4.34 -4.08 -3.45
C GLY A 310 5.74 -3.57 -3.74
N ALA A 311 5.96 -2.96 -4.91
CA ALA A 311 7.24 -2.35 -5.28
C ALA A 311 7.64 -1.22 -4.34
N MET A 312 6.70 -0.32 -3.99
CA MET A 312 6.93 0.76 -3.03
C MET A 312 7.33 0.23 -1.64
N VAL A 313 6.58 -0.76 -1.12
CA VAL A 313 6.88 -1.33 0.20
C VAL A 313 8.17 -2.16 0.15
N SER A 314 8.50 -2.79 -0.97
CA SER A 314 9.79 -3.46 -1.18
C SER A 314 10.96 -2.48 -1.14
N ALA A 315 10.82 -1.30 -1.74
CA ALA A 315 11.84 -0.24 -1.64
C ALA A 315 12.02 0.25 -0.21
N ILE A 316 10.96 0.35 0.60
CA ILE A 316 11.05 0.65 2.02
C ILE A 316 11.76 -0.49 2.76
N ALA A 317 11.36 -1.73 2.50
CA ALA A 317 11.90 -2.90 3.19
C ALA A 317 13.39 -3.14 2.92
N ASN A 318 13.90 -2.76 1.74
CA ASN A 318 15.28 -3.04 1.33
C ASN A 318 16.26 -1.86 1.51
N GLY A 319 15.80 -0.72 2.02
CA GLY A 319 16.67 0.43 2.24
C GLY A 319 16.70 1.46 1.11
N GLY A 320 15.76 1.42 0.15
CA GLY A 320 15.59 2.46 -0.85
C GLY A 320 15.80 2.04 -2.30
N THR A 321 16.07 0.77 -2.58
CA THR A 321 16.19 0.29 -3.95
C THR A 321 14.80 -0.07 -4.49
N LEU A 322 14.30 0.70 -5.45
CA LEU A 322 13.09 0.36 -6.20
C LEU A 322 13.47 -0.57 -7.34
N TYR A 323 13.12 -1.84 -7.21
CA TYR A 323 13.28 -2.82 -8.28
C TYR A 323 12.05 -2.84 -9.19
N TYR A 324 12.25 -3.19 -10.46
CA TYR A 324 11.17 -3.76 -11.25
C TYR A 324 10.76 -5.09 -10.63
N LEU A 325 9.47 -5.31 -10.46
CA LEU A 325 8.98 -6.62 -10.07
C LEU A 325 9.11 -7.59 -11.25
N GLN A 326 9.51 -8.81 -10.98
CA GLN A 326 9.69 -9.83 -12.01
C GLN A 326 8.99 -11.12 -11.58
N HIS A 327 8.29 -11.73 -12.52
CA HIS A 327 7.60 -13.01 -12.36
C HIS A 327 8.14 -13.99 -13.40
N PRO A 328 9.34 -14.56 -13.20
CA PRO A 328 9.95 -15.47 -14.15
C PRO A 328 9.15 -16.77 -14.21
N VAL A 329 8.67 -17.14 -15.40
CA VAL A 329 7.84 -18.34 -15.63
C VAL A 329 8.52 -19.36 -16.54
N LEU A 330 9.43 -18.91 -17.39
CA LEU A 330 10.18 -19.82 -18.25
C LEU A 330 11.37 -20.43 -17.51
N PRO A 331 11.71 -21.71 -17.74
CA PRO A 331 12.87 -22.33 -17.09
C PRO A 331 14.17 -21.53 -17.24
N GLU A 332 14.36 -20.91 -18.38
CA GLU A 332 15.54 -20.05 -18.64
C GLU A 332 15.53 -18.77 -17.83
N GLU A 333 14.37 -18.14 -17.66
CA GLU A 333 14.20 -16.93 -16.83
C GLU A 333 14.41 -17.25 -15.35
N ILE A 334 13.91 -18.42 -14.92
CA ILE A 334 14.08 -18.88 -13.53
C ILE A 334 15.55 -19.17 -13.24
N ALA A 335 16.22 -19.90 -14.14
CA ALA A 335 17.63 -20.28 -13.98
C ALA A 335 18.59 -19.09 -14.07
N ASN A 336 18.27 -18.09 -14.90
CA ASN A 336 19.12 -16.92 -15.16
C ASN A 336 18.53 -15.65 -14.53
N PHE A 337 17.72 -15.77 -13.48
CA PHE A 337 17.09 -14.62 -12.83
C PHE A 337 18.13 -13.60 -12.37
N GLN A 338 17.94 -12.34 -12.77
CA GLN A 338 18.76 -11.21 -12.35
C GLN A 338 17.86 -10.07 -11.88
N PRO A 339 18.12 -9.51 -10.68
CA PRO A 339 17.41 -8.33 -10.20
C PRO A 339 17.57 -7.14 -11.17
N ARG A 340 16.50 -6.41 -11.42
CA ARG A 340 16.50 -5.21 -12.27
C ARG A 340 16.14 -3.98 -11.44
N ILE A 341 17.10 -3.10 -11.23
CA ILE A 341 16.88 -1.85 -10.50
C ILE A 341 16.13 -0.87 -11.41
N LYS A 342 15.03 -0.33 -10.91
CA LYS A 342 14.28 0.76 -11.54
C LYS A 342 14.79 2.12 -11.12
N ARG A 343 15.02 2.32 -9.82
CA ARG A 343 15.56 3.56 -9.20
C ARG A 343 16.27 3.27 -7.89
N GLN A 344 17.23 4.14 -7.54
CA GLN A 344 17.74 4.28 -6.19
C GLN A 344 17.07 5.49 -5.54
N LEU A 345 16.55 5.30 -4.33
CA LEU A 345 15.85 6.32 -3.55
C LEU A 345 16.66 6.65 -2.30
N ASP A 346 16.86 7.93 -2.03
CA ASP A 346 17.60 8.39 -0.84
C ASP A 346 16.70 8.38 0.42
N ILE A 347 16.12 7.22 0.73
CA ILE A 347 15.19 7.06 1.86
C ILE A 347 15.74 6.21 3.00
N ALA A 348 16.91 5.60 2.85
CA ALA A 348 17.49 4.74 3.88
C ALA A 348 17.56 5.41 5.28
N PRO A 349 17.97 6.67 5.41
CA PRO A 349 17.99 7.35 6.71
C PRO A 349 16.58 7.66 7.26
N LEU A 350 15.56 7.64 6.40
CA LEU A 350 14.18 7.99 6.76
C LEU A 350 13.34 6.77 7.17
N ILE A 351 13.78 5.56 6.84
CA ILE A 351 13.04 4.33 7.14
C ILE A 351 12.82 4.16 8.65
N PRO A 352 13.82 4.39 9.54
CA PRO A 352 13.59 4.33 10.98
C PRO A 352 12.50 5.30 11.47
N GLU A 353 12.35 6.47 10.81
CA GLU A 353 11.34 7.48 11.16
C GLU A 353 9.89 7.00 10.95
N ILE A 354 9.65 6.05 10.02
CA ILE A 354 8.32 5.49 9.74
C ILE A 354 8.12 4.10 10.33
N SER A 355 9.21 3.39 10.67
CA SER A 355 9.16 1.98 11.13
C SER A 355 8.35 1.83 12.41
N ASP A 356 8.56 2.69 13.41
CA ASP A 356 7.80 2.67 14.67
C ASP A 356 6.30 2.80 14.44
N GLY A 357 5.90 3.66 13.50
CA GLY A 357 4.49 3.85 13.13
C GLY A 357 3.90 2.68 12.34
N MET A 358 4.71 2.00 11.52
CA MET A 358 4.29 0.79 10.80
C MET A 358 4.18 -0.42 11.75
N ALA A 359 5.10 -0.58 12.70
CA ALA A 359 5.04 -1.57 13.76
C ALA A 359 3.84 -1.29 14.70
N GLY A 360 3.66 -0.04 15.13
CA GLY A 360 2.52 0.39 15.93
C GLY A 360 1.16 0.13 15.27
N ALA A 361 1.08 0.23 13.93
CA ALA A 361 -0.15 -0.11 13.21
C ALA A 361 -0.55 -1.58 13.43
N VAL A 362 0.41 -2.49 13.53
CA VAL A 362 0.21 -3.93 13.76
C VAL A 362 -0.01 -4.21 15.25
N GLN A 363 0.79 -3.62 16.14
CA GLN A 363 0.77 -3.92 17.56
C GLN A 363 -0.51 -3.42 18.25
N TYR A 364 -0.90 -2.16 18.03
CA TYR A 364 -2.04 -1.54 18.72
C TYR A 364 -2.97 -0.73 17.79
N GLY A 365 -2.56 -0.51 16.54
CA GLY A 365 -3.26 0.36 15.62
C GLY A 365 -4.26 -0.33 14.71
N THR A 366 -4.32 0.13 13.47
CA THR A 366 -5.34 -0.28 12.49
C THR A 366 -5.16 -1.70 11.96
N ALA A 367 -3.97 -2.28 12.06
CA ALA A 367 -3.66 -3.63 11.61
C ALA A 367 -3.61 -4.67 12.75
N ARG A 368 -4.01 -4.32 13.98
CA ARG A 368 -3.94 -5.22 15.17
C ARG A 368 -4.62 -6.57 15.00
N ARG A 369 -5.52 -6.72 14.00
CA ARG A 369 -6.16 -8.00 13.68
C ARG A 369 -5.18 -9.03 13.12
N LEU A 370 -4.01 -8.62 12.62
CA LEU A 370 -2.93 -9.52 12.24
C LEU A 370 -2.51 -10.39 13.44
N GLY A 371 -2.36 -9.78 14.62
CA GLY A 371 -1.98 -10.47 15.86
C GLY A 371 -2.98 -11.51 16.36
N LEU A 372 -4.19 -11.63 15.77
CA LEU A 372 -5.10 -12.73 16.06
C LEU A 372 -4.58 -14.07 15.53
N ASN A 373 -3.71 -14.03 14.53
CA ASN A 373 -3.20 -15.22 13.86
C ASN A 373 -1.68 -15.37 13.97
N PHE A 374 -0.94 -14.25 14.08
CA PHE A 374 0.51 -14.26 14.12
C PHE A 374 1.07 -13.14 14.99
N SER A 375 1.96 -13.49 15.91
CA SER A 375 2.59 -12.56 16.86
C SER A 375 4.03 -12.95 17.21
N GLU A 376 4.58 -13.97 16.58
CA GLU A 376 5.90 -14.54 16.89
C GLU A 376 7.04 -13.66 16.39
N GLU A 377 6.82 -12.94 15.29
CA GLU A 377 7.81 -12.05 14.69
C GLU A 377 7.24 -10.65 14.49
N GLU A 378 8.11 -9.67 14.45
CA GLU A 378 7.71 -8.28 14.20
C GLU A 378 7.32 -8.09 12.74
N ILE A 379 6.08 -7.61 12.54
CA ILE A 379 5.56 -7.24 11.23
C ILE A 379 5.35 -5.73 11.17
N LEU A 380 5.90 -5.12 10.14
CA LEU A 380 5.70 -3.71 9.86
C LEU A 380 4.72 -3.56 8.71
N GLY A 381 3.66 -2.74 8.88
CA GLY A 381 2.65 -2.66 7.83
C GLY A 381 1.74 -1.45 7.88
N LYS A 382 0.94 -1.30 6.82
CA LYS A 382 -0.03 -0.22 6.68
C LYS A 382 -1.32 -0.71 6.06
N THR A 383 -2.44 -0.38 6.71
CA THR A 383 -3.79 -0.64 6.20
C THR A 383 -4.32 0.49 5.34
N GLY A 384 -5.21 0.14 4.42
CA GLY A 384 -6.07 1.06 3.68
C GLY A 384 -7.52 0.59 3.69
N THR A 385 -8.46 1.50 3.90
CA THR A 385 -9.91 1.23 3.79
C THR A 385 -10.59 2.44 3.18
N CYS A 386 -11.31 2.23 2.12
CA CYS A 386 -12.20 3.22 1.51
C CYS A 386 -13.29 2.54 0.69
N SER A 387 -14.17 3.34 0.10
CA SER A 387 -15.24 2.84 -0.77
C SER A 387 -15.37 3.78 -1.96
N HIS A 388 -15.57 3.20 -3.13
CA HIS A 388 -15.84 3.93 -4.36
C HIS A 388 -16.90 3.20 -5.18
N ALA A 389 -17.88 3.95 -5.70
CA ALA A 389 -18.93 3.44 -6.59
C ALA A 389 -19.62 2.15 -6.08
N GLY A 390 -19.90 2.06 -4.78
CA GLY A 390 -20.59 0.90 -4.17
C GLY A 390 -19.70 -0.33 -4.00
N THR A 391 -18.39 -0.19 -4.17
CA THR A 391 -17.40 -1.21 -3.84
C THR A 391 -16.53 -0.74 -2.69
N ARG A 392 -16.32 -1.60 -1.72
CA ARG A 392 -15.43 -1.35 -0.60
C ARG A 392 -14.07 -1.99 -0.87
N PHE A 393 -13.00 -1.29 -0.51
CA PHE A 393 -11.63 -1.74 -0.67
C PHE A 393 -10.96 -1.93 0.68
N GLY A 394 -10.22 -3.02 0.80
CA GLY A 394 -9.39 -3.35 1.94
C GLY A 394 -7.97 -3.63 1.50
N TRP A 395 -7.01 -2.82 1.95
CA TRP A 395 -5.60 -2.96 1.64
C TRP A 395 -4.81 -3.25 2.90
N PHE A 396 -3.82 -4.09 2.76
CA PHE A 396 -2.74 -4.21 3.73
C PHE A 396 -1.45 -4.54 3.00
N ALA A 397 -0.41 -3.75 3.26
CA ALA A 397 0.92 -4.04 2.77
C ALA A 397 1.87 -4.04 3.96
N SER A 398 2.74 -5.04 4.00
CA SER A 398 3.62 -5.31 5.14
C SER A 398 4.91 -5.97 4.70
N TYR A 399 5.89 -5.95 5.60
CA TYR A 399 7.09 -6.76 5.46
C TYR A 399 7.53 -7.34 6.80
N ALA A 400 8.25 -8.45 6.71
CA ALA A 400 8.83 -9.17 7.84
C ALA A 400 10.26 -9.62 7.53
N ASN A 401 11.07 -9.78 8.56
CA ASN A 401 12.34 -10.50 8.45
C ASN A 401 12.06 -11.99 8.53
N THR A 402 12.70 -12.77 7.67
CA THR A 402 12.62 -14.24 7.67
C THR A 402 14.03 -14.84 7.64
N SER A 403 14.15 -16.13 7.83
CA SER A 403 15.44 -16.84 7.71
C SER A 403 16.04 -16.78 6.30
N ARG A 404 15.21 -16.50 5.30
CA ARG A 404 15.60 -16.38 3.89
C ARG A 404 15.78 -14.93 3.44
N GLY A 405 15.77 -13.97 4.38
CA GLY A 405 15.78 -12.55 4.11
C GLY A 405 14.43 -11.91 4.43
N ARG A 406 14.15 -10.78 3.85
CA ARG A 406 12.85 -10.09 4.01
C ARG A 406 11.83 -10.59 3.02
N ILE A 407 10.56 -10.63 3.45
CA ILE A 407 9.41 -10.85 2.58
C ILE A 407 8.46 -9.68 2.69
N VAL A 408 7.94 -9.24 1.55
CA VAL A 408 6.85 -8.26 1.46
C VAL A 408 5.57 -9.00 1.10
N VAL A 409 4.48 -8.68 1.79
CA VAL A 409 3.15 -9.24 1.55
C VAL A 409 2.17 -8.10 1.32
N VAL A 410 1.48 -8.15 0.18
CA VAL A 410 0.38 -7.25 -0.17
C VAL A 410 -0.91 -8.04 -0.24
N VAL A 411 -1.92 -7.60 0.50
CA VAL A 411 -3.29 -8.11 0.43
C VAL A 411 -4.20 -7.00 -0.06
N PHE A 412 -4.90 -7.24 -1.15
CA PHE A 412 -5.96 -6.38 -1.65
C PHE A 412 -7.28 -7.13 -1.70
N LEU A 413 -8.31 -6.55 -1.10
CA LEU A 413 -9.67 -7.08 -1.05
C LEU A 413 -10.64 -6.08 -1.67
N GLN A 414 -11.63 -6.58 -2.40
CA GLN A 414 -12.73 -5.78 -2.91
C GLN A 414 -14.07 -6.44 -2.61
N GLY A 415 -15.13 -5.63 -2.47
CA GLY A 415 -16.47 -6.19 -2.22
C GLY A 415 -17.36 -5.29 -1.38
N GLY A 416 -18.19 -5.89 -0.53
CA GLY A 416 -19.02 -5.22 0.45
C GLY A 416 -18.46 -5.38 1.87
N GLN A 417 -19.31 -5.72 2.82
CA GLN A 417 -18.86 -6.17 4.13
C GLN A 417 -18.57 -7.69 4.06
N PRO A 418 -17.51 -8.21 4.65
CA PRO A 418 -16.56 -7.62 5.60
C PRO A 418 -15.26 -7.06 5.01
N THR A 419 -15.24 -6.59 3.76
CA THR A 419 -14.05 -6.07 3.09
C THR A 419 -13.57 -4.75 3.73
N PHE A 420 -12.37 -4.73 4.29
CA PHE A 420 -11.72 -3.54 4.88
C PHE A 420 -10.25 -3.84 5.26
N GLY A 421 -9.45 -2.81 5.49
CA GLY A 421 -8.02 -2.95 5.77
C GLY A 421 -7.66 -3.86 6.94
N PRO A 422 -8.32 -3.76 8.13
CA PRO A 422 -8.08 -4.70 9.23
C PRO A 422 -8.37 -6.18 8.87
N LYS A 423 -9.29 -6.48 7.93
CA LYS A 423 -9.51 -7.84 7.44
C LYS A 423 -8.37 -8.28 6.52
N ALA A 424 -7.85 -7.38 5.68
CA ALA A 424 -6.65 -7.66 4.88
C ALA A 424 -5.43 -7.95 5.78
N ALA A 425 -5.28 -7.21 6.89
CA ALA A 425 -4.23 -7.47 7.88
C ALA A 425 -4.42 -8.83 8.59
N GLU A 426 -5.65 -9.22 8.92
CA GLU A 426 -5.98 -10.53 9.50
C GLU A 426 -5.57 -11.67 8.56
N ILE A 427 -5.86 -11.53 7.26
CA ILE A 427 -5.48 -12.49 6.21
C ILE A 427 -3.95 -12.57 6.07
N ALA A 428 -3.25 -11.43 6.08
CA ALA A 428 -1.79 -11.45 6.09
C ALA A 428 -1.23 -12.18 7.32
N GLY A 429 -1.86 -12.04 8.49
CA GLY A 429 -1.51 -12.79 9.69
C GLY A 429 -1.64 -14.31 9.53
N LEU A 430 -2.70 -14.77 8.83
CA LEU A 430 -2.84 -16.19 8.48
C LEU A 430 -1.71 -16.66 7.54
N MET A 431 -1.35 -15.85 6.55
CA MET A 431 -0.23 -16.18 5.67
C MET A 431 1.08 -16.26 6.45
N TYR A 432 1.40 -15.30 7.31
CA TYR A 432 2.60 -15.33 8.14
C TYR A 432 2.61 -16.55 9.09
N ARG A 433 1.46 -16.93 9.66
CA ARG A 433 1.30 -18.17 10.44
C ARG A 433 1.65 -19.40 9.61
N ASN A 434 1.06 -19.54 8.42
CA ASN A 434 1.31 -20.67 7.54
C ASN A 434 2.80 -20.74 7.15
N LEU A 435 3.43 -19.61 6.85
CA LEU A 435 4.87 -19.56 6.55
C LEU A 435 5.72 -19.97 7.75
N TYR A 436 5.35 -19.54 8.95
CA TYR A 436 6.05 -19.90 10.20
C TYR A 436 5.95 -21.39 10.47
N ASP A 437 4.77 -21.97 10.35
CA ASP A 437 4.50 -23.39 10.56
C ASP A 437 5.24 -24.28 9.54
N HIS A 438 5.61 -23.72 8.38
CA HIS A 438 6.47 -24.36 7.37
C HIS A 438 7.96 -23.95 7.47
N ASN A 439 8.40 -23.49 8.63
CA ASN A 439 9.78 -23.10 8.93
C ASN A 439 10.38 -22.03 8.02
N PHE A 440 9.54 -21.18 7.42
CA PHE A 440 10.03 -20.09 6.56
C PHE A 440 10.79 -19.01 7.36
N PHE A 441 10.51 -18.90 8.66
CA PHE A 441 11.14 -17.96 9.59
C PHE A 441 12.34 -18.57 10.34
N ILE A 442 12.49 -19.91 10.34
CA ILE A 442 13.57 -20.62 11.01
C ILE A 442 14.62 -21.00 9.97
N ALA A 443 15.90 -20.67 10.21
CA ALA A 443 16.98 -21.12 9.35
C ALA A 443 16.99 -22.65 9.28
N GLY A 444 16.70 -23.19 8.10
CA GLY A 444 16.69 -24.63 7.89
C GLY A 444 18.02 -25.25 8.31
N THR A 445 17.98 -26.27 9.14
CA THR A 445 19.13 -27.15 9.35
C THR A 445 19.51 -27.76 7.98
N PRO A 446 20.81 -27.88 7.62
CA PRO A 446 21.24 -28.30 6.27
C PRO A 446 20.94 -29.76 5.93
N ALA A 447 19.76 -30.29 6.24
CA ALA A 447 19.41 -31.70 6.08
C ALA A 447 18.69 -32.05 4.77
N ASP A 448 18.17 -31.06 4.03
CA ASP A 448 17.33 -31.35 2.87
C ASP A 448 18.04 -31.28 1.49
N THR A 449 19.37 -31.14 1.47
CA THR A 449 20.15 -31.19 0.22
C THR A 449 20.65 -32.63 -0.12
N ALA A 450 20.29 -33.63 0.66
CA ALA A 450 20.78 -35.01 0.48
C ALA A 450 19.82 -35.96 -0.28
N ALA A 451 18.63 -35.50 -0.68
CA ALA A 451 17.60 -36.38 -1.27
C ALA A 451 17.56 -36.43 -2.81
N SER A 452 18.57 -35.92 -3.51
CA SER A 452 18.66 -36.09 -4.98
C SER A 452 20.00 -36.69 -5.43
N ARG A 453 20.33 -37.87 -4.89
CA ARG A 453 21.30 -38.73 -5.55
C ARG A 453 20.56 -39.74 -6.43
N PRO A 454 20.75 -39.75 -7.73
CA PRO A 454 20.24 -40.84 -8.56
C PRO A 454 20.95 -42.15 -8.17
N ALA A 455 20.16 -43.21 -7.96
CA ALA A 455 20.67 -44.57 -7.71
C ALA A 455 21.59 -44.97 -8.89
N GLY A 456 22.84 -45.11 -8.57
CA GLY A 456 23.84 -45.62 -9.51
C GLY A 456 23.52 -47.05 -9.92
N THR A 457 23.42 -47.25 -11.19
CA THR A 457 23.54 -48.58 -11.83
C THR A 457 24.89 -49.19 -11.49
N THR A 458 24.87 -50.30 -10.84
CA THR A 458 26.02 -51.20 -10.68
C THR A 458 26.04 -52.22 -11.81
N PRO A 459 27.22 -52.68 -12.27
CA PRO A 459 27.43 -53.49 -13.47
C PRO A 459 26.95 -54.94 -13.36
#